data_2fcd134d2caf823c2fda3257d2de7c56
#
_entry.id   2fcd134d2caf823c2fda3257d2de7c56
#
_cell.length_a   1.000
_cell.length_b   1.000
_cell.length_c   1.000
_cell.angle_alpha   90.00
_cell.angle_beta   90.00
_cell.angle_gamma   90.00
#
_symmetry.space_group_name_H-M   'P 1'
#
loop_
_entity.id
_entity.type
_entity.pdbx_description
1 polymer ?
#
loop_
_entity_poly.entity_id
_entity_poly.type
_entity_poly.pdbx_seq_one_letter_code
_entity_poly.pdbx_strand_id
1 'polypeptide(L)'
;MSNSPLVSYTKISPNKTSPRNKKIDTITIHCVVGQCSVETLGNVFAPTSRQASSNYGVGVDGRIGMYVEEKDRSWCSSSGANDHRAITIEVASDTKHPYAVNDKAFAALIDLVTDICQRNGIKKLVWSTNKADRVNHRNGCNMTVHRDYANKSCPGDYLYNRHGQIADEVNKRLGTYQEPVVEKEDAAQDAGKALAVGMEVDFTGPNHYTSAYKTGTRKTCKAGKAKITAIAAGKAHPYHLVAVSGKGSTVYGWVDAADVSVGADQTIRKGDKVKVLKAQTYTGKTFKTYYDTYDVIQVNGDRVVIGIGKTVTAAVKASNLQKV
;
A
#
# COMPACT_ATOMS: atom_id res chain seq x y z
N MET A 1 30.12 4.97 -1.82
CA MET A 1 28.65 5.08 -1.90
C MET A 1 28.29 5.58 -3.30
N SER A 2 27.44 4.90 -4.00
CA SER A 2 26.92 5.32 -5.33
C SER A 2 25.50 5.82 -5.16
N ASN A 3 25.11 6.83 -5.92
CA ASN A 3 23.74 7.31 -6.00
C ASN A 3 22.85 6.31 -6.75
N SER A 4 21.53 6.44 -6.60
CA SER A 4 20.56 5.57 -7.30
C SER A 4 20.63 5.72 -8.82
N PRO A 5 20.72 4.61 -9.59
CA PRO A 5 20.66 4.65 -11.05
C PRO A 5 19.26 4.97 -11.58
N LEU A 6 18.22 4.96 -10.73
CA LEU A 6 16.84 5.29 -11.09
C LEU A 6 16.60 6.80 -11.24
N VAL A 7 17.62 7.63 -10.93
CA VAL A 7 17.51 9.09 -11.04
C VAL A 7 17.41 9.51 -12.49
N SER A 8 16.33 10.24 -12.81
CA SER A 8 16.09 10.83 -14.13
C SER A 8 16.32 12.34 -14.16
N TYR A 9 16.50 12.98 -13.01
CA TYR A 9 16.75 14.41 -12.89
C TYR A 9 17.69 14.69 -11.72
N THR A 10 18.67 15.61 -11.91
CA THR A 10 19.59 16.01 -10.85
C THR A 10 19.68 17.53 -10.78
N LYS A 11 19.47 18.06 -9.56
CA LYS A 11 19.71 19.47 -9.25
C LYS A 11 20.20 19.58 -7.81
N ILE A 12 21.53 19.63 -7.65
CA ILE A 12 22.15 19.59 -6.32
C ILE A 12 21.88 20.87 -5.54
N SER A 13 21.32 20.68 -4.34
CA SER A 13 21.05 21.74 -3.38
C SER A 13 22.33 22.12 -2.61
N PRO A 14 22.53 23.41 -2.34
CA PRO A 14 23.57 23.86 -1.41
C PRO A 14 23.25 23.57 0.07
N ASN A 15 21.98 23.28 0.38
CA ASN A 15 21.48 23.05 1.74
C ASN A 15 21.80 21.62 2.19
N LYS A 16 23.06 21.32 2.43
CA LYS A 16 23.57 20.00 2.80
C LYS A 16 24.76 20.08 3.73
N THR A 17 25.06 18.99 4.40
CA THR A 17 26.32 18.80 5.13
C THR A 17 27.16 17.74 4.41
N SER A 18 28.37 18.08 4.04
CA SER A 18 29.29 17.18 3.31
C SER A 18 30.57 16.93 4.11
N PRO A 19 30.96 15.66 4.25
CA PRO A 19 30.19 14.46 4.04
C PRO A 19 29.23 14.15 5.22
N ARG A 20 28.32 13.16 5.05
CA ARG A 20 27.64 12.58 6.22
C ARG A 20 28.64 11.88 7.12
N ASN A 21 28.39 11.85 8.43
CA ASN A 21 29.29 11.26 9.42
C ASN A 21 28.82 9.90 9.97
N LYS A 22 27.76 9.31 9.37
CA LYS A 22 27.24 8.01 9.75
C LYS A 22 26.99 7.15 8.52
N LYS A 23 27.00 5.82 8.72
CA LYS A 23 26.55 4.87 7.71
C LYS A 23 25.06 5.07 7.41
N ILE A 24 24.66 4.85 6.17
CA ILE A 24 23.26 4.83 5.76
C ILE A 24 22.66 3.51 6.24
N ASP A 25 21.70 3.60 7.12
CA ASP A 25 20.97 2.47 7.70
C ASP A 25 19.49 2.76 7.95
N THR A 26 19.02 3.94 7.55
CA THR A 26 17.68 4.46 7.85
C THR A 26 17.06 5.06 6.59
N ILE A 27 15.75 4.91 6.44
CA ILE A 27 14.92 5.55 5.41
C ILE A 27 13.94 6.50 6.10
N THR A 28 13.89 7.76 5.63
CA THR A 28 12.90 8.75 6.09
C THR A 28 12.07 9.25 4.93
N ILE A 29 10.78 8.93 4.93
CA ILE A 29 9.85 9.29 3.86
C ILE A 29 9.04 10.51 4.30
N HIS A 30 8.96 11.50 3.40
CA HIS A 30 8.23 12.75 3.55
C HIS A 30 7.15 12.90 2.48
N CYS A 31 6.21 13.82 2.68
CA CYS A 31 5.30 14.28 1.64
C CYS A 31 5.51 15.77 1.36
N VAL A 32 5.47 16.15 0.09
CA VAL A 32 5.73 17.54 -0.36
C VAL A 32 4.56 18.47 -0.07
N VAL A 33 3.34 17.92 0.09
CA VAL A 33 2.09 18.71 0.15
C VAL A 33 1.88 19.50 -1.17
N GLY A 34 2.06 18.81 -2.30
CA GLY A 34 1.90 19.35 -3.65
C GLY A 34 2.09 18.29 -4.72
N GLN A 35 1.30 18.42 -5.79
CA GLN A 35 1.39 17.58 -7.00
C GLN A 35 2.51 18.12 -7.90
N CYS A 36 3.77 17.99 -7.48
CA CYS A 36 4.90 18.61 -8.15
C CYS A 36 5.76 17.63 -8.95
N SER A 37 6.47 18.18 -9.94
CA SER A 37 7.50 17.46 -10.66
C SER A 37 8.82 17.45 -9.92
N VAL A 38 9.75 16.62 -10.37
CA VAL A 38 11.11 16.58 -9.80
C VAL A 38 11.86 17.89 -10.03
N GLU A 39 11.59 18.61 -11.13
CA GLU A 39 12.16 19.93 -11.40
C GLU A 39 11.66 20.97 -10.40
N THR A 40 10.35 20.95 -10.08
CA THR A 40 9.76 21.83 -9.08
C THR A 40 10.42 21.62 -7.71
N LEU A 41 10.59 20.35 -7.29
CA LEU A 41 11.29 20.03 -6.05
C LEU A 41 12.75 20.52 -6.06
N GLY A 42 13.47 20.32 -7.15
CA GLY A 42 14.83 20.84 -7.32
C GLY A 42 14.90 22.36 -7.19
N ASN A 43 13.91 23.07 -7.73
CA ASN A 43 13.81 24.53 -7.61
C ASN A 43 13.51 24.96 -6.17
N VAL A 44 12.70 24.22 -5.43
CA VAL A 44 12.41 24.49 -4.01
C VAL A 44 13.66 24.37 -3.15
N PHE A 45 14.55 23.42 -3.44
CA PHE A 45 15.77 23.17 -2.65
C PHE A 45 17.01 23.94 -3.13
N ALA A 46 16.95 24.60 -4.29
CA ALA A 46 18.08 25.32 -4.87
C ALA A 46 18.52 26.58 -4.09
N PRO A 47 17.61 27.43 -3.56
CA PRO A 47 18.05 28.62 -2.82
C PRO A 47 18.70 28.25 -1.48
N THR A 48 19.83 28.91 -1.14
CA THR A 48 20.48 28.74 0.17
C THR A 48 19.57 29.17 1.31
N SER A 49 18.71 30.16 1.09
CA SER A 49 17.73 30.65 2.05
C SER A 49 16.65 29.62 2.42
N ARG A 50 16.50 28.54 1.63
CA ARG A 50 15.53 27.48 1.92
C ARG A 50 15.87 26.73 3.21
N GLN A 51 17.16 26.59 3.56
CA GLN A 51 17.66 25.89 4.75
C GLN A 51 17.05 24.49 4.93
N ALA A 52 16.67 23.84 3.83
CA ALA A 52 16.13 22.50 3.78
C ALA A 52 16.44 21.83 2.44
N SER A 53 16.53 20.50 2.44
CA SER A 53 16.72 19.67 1.26
C SER A 53 16.31 18.22 1.54
N SER A 54 16.24 17.38 0.50
CA SER A 54 16.18 15.91 0.62
C SER A 54 17.24 15.26 -0.27
N ASN A 55 17.57 13.99 0.00
CA ASN A 55 18.44 13.25 -0.91
C ASN A 55 17.72 13.05 -2.25
N TYR A 56 16.50 12.54 -2.21
CA TYR A 56 15.71 12.26 -3.38
C TYR A 56 14.32 12.88 -3.30
N GLY A 57 13.68 12.97 -4.46
CA GLY A 57 12.25 13.24 -4.57
C GLY A 57 11.61 12.37 -5.63
N VAL A 58 10.35 12.04 -5.42
CA VAL A 58 9.51 11.33 -6.38
C VAL A 58 8.42 12.27 -6.86
N GLY A 59 8.44 12.56 -8.17
CA GLY A 59 7.45 13.43 -8.82
C GLY A 59 6.10 12.76 -8.99
N VAL A 60 5.09 13.56 -9.29
CA VAL A 60 3.71 13.09 -9.53
C VAL A 60 3.61 12.09 -10.69
N ASP A 61 4.55 12.15 -11.63
CA ASP A 61 4.66 11.27 -12.80
C ASP A 61 5.46 9.98 -12.53
N GLY A 62 6.00 9.82 -11.30
CA GLY A 62 6.84 8.70 -10.90
C GLY A 62 8.32 8.86 -11.24
N ARG A 63 8.76 9.98 -11.84
CA ARG A 63 10.19 10.26 -12.03
C ARG A 63 10.89 10.49 -10.69
N ILE A 64 12.19 10.18 -10.66
CA ILE A 64 13.03 10.31 -9.48
C ILE A 64 14.04 11.42 -9.71
N GLY A 65 14.06 12.40 -8.79
CA GLY A 65 15.03 13.48 -8.73
C GLY A 65 16.04 13.28 -7.61
N MET A 66 17.29 13.73 -7.81
CA MET A 66 18.34 13.79 -6.78
C MET A 66 18.69 15.24 -6.48
N TYR A 67 18.70 15.60 -5.19
CA TYR A 67 18.98 16.96 -4.73
C TYR A 67 20.16 17.01 -3.76
N VAL A 68 20.45 15.92 -3.06
CA VAL A 68 21.65 15.73 -2.23
C VAL A 68 22.17 14.31 -2.48
N GLU A 69 23.45 14.20 -2.81
CA GLU A 69 24.09 12.90 -3.03
C GLU A 69 24.05 12.05 -1.76
N GLU A 70 24.01 10.72 -1.90
CA GLU A 70 23.97 9.82 -0.72
C GLU A 70 25.20 9.93 0.20
N LYS A 71 26.36 10.34 -0.31
CA LYS A 71 27.54 10.60 0.50
C LYS A 71 27.39 11.80 1.44
N ASP A 72 26.41 12.67 1.19
CA ASP A 72 26.15 13.88 1.93
C ASP A 72 24.84 13.77 2.75
N ARG A 73 24.74 14.54 3.82
CA ARG A 73 23.55 14.64 4.65
C ARG A 73 22.62 15.72 4.10
N SER A 74 21.39 15.38 3.79
CA SER A 74 20.32 16.37 3.54
C SER A 74 19.84 17.05 4.84
N TRP A 75 19.13 18.15 4.71
CA TRP A 75 18.50 18.86 5.84
C TRP A 75 16.99 18.72 5.72
N CYS A 76 16.45 17.58 6.16
CA CYS A 76 15.07 17.20 5.85
C CYS A 76 14.17 16.96 7.08
N SER A 77 14.62 16.16 8.04
CA SER A 77 13.76 15.69 9.12
C SER A 77 13.70 16.60 10.35
N SER A 78 14.38 17.73 10.36
CA SER A 78 14.62 18.57 11.54
C SER A 78 15.48 17.90 12.62
N SER A 79 16.15 16.78 12.30
CA SER A 79 17.08 16.07 13.16
C SER A 79 18.36 15.74 12.41
N GLY A 80 19.45 16.46 12.74
CA GLY A 80 20.76 16.17 12.15
C GLY A 80 21.23 14.75 12.43
N ALA A 81 20.93 14.21 13.60
CA ALA A 81 21.29 12.85 13.98
C ALA A 81 20.58 11.80 13.09
N ASN A 82 19.29 12.00 12.81
CA ASN A 82 18.54 11.17 11.88
C ASN A 82 19.07 11.31 10.45
N ASP A 83 19.20 12.55 9.96
CA ASP A 83 19.57 12.82 8.57
C ASP A 83 20.99 12.34 8.22
N HIS A 84 21.89 12.23 9.21
CA HIS A 84 23.20 11.61 9.01
C HIS A 84 23.11 10.10 8.74
N ARG A 85 22.09 9.41 9.23
CA ARG A 85 21.85 7.97 9.04
C ARG A 85 20.88 7.69 7.90
N ALA A 86 19.98 8.63 7.62
CA ALA A 86 18.88 8.42 6.72
C ALA A 86 19.17 8.84 5.28
N ILE A 87 18.62 8.10 4.33
CA ILE A 87 18.24 8.65 3.04
C ILE A 87 16.84 9.22 3.17
N THR A 88 16.69 10.49 2.88
CA THR A 88 15.43 11.22 2.95
C THR A 88 14.79 11.34 1.57
N ILE A 89 13.48 11.12 1.48
CA ILE A 89 12.75 11.08 0.22
C ILE A 89 11.49 11.93 0.35
N GLU A 90 11.36 12.95 -0.48
CA GLU A 90 10.14 13.75 -0.61
C GLU A 90 9.25 13.18 -1.72
N VAL A 91 7.99 12.90 -1.43
CA VAL A 91 7.04 12.31 -2.38
C VAL A 91 5.95 13.31 -2.72
N ALA A 92 5.69 13.51 -4.02
CA ALA A 92 4.57 14.32 -4.49
C ALA A 92 3.24 13.77 -3.94
N SER A 93 2.42 14.65 -3.39
CA SER A 93 1.18 14.29 -2.70
C SER A 93 0.10 15.33 -2.91
N ASP A 94 -1.12 15.02 -2.52
CA ASP A 94 -2.19 16.01 -2.47
C ASP A 94 -1.87 17.14 -1.50
N THR A 95 -2.51 18.30 -1.71
CA THR A 95 -2.36 19.48 -0.85
C THR A 95 -3.24 19.45 0.40
N LYS A 96 -4.19 18.52 0.44
CA LYS A 96 -5.15 18.36 1.54
C LYS A 96 -4.99 17.01 2.22
N HIS A 97 -5.32 16.95 3.51
CA HIS A 97 -5.40 15.70 4.27
C HIS A 97 -6.25 14.65 3.50
N PRO A 98 -5.82 13.41 3.42
CA PRO A 98 -4.69 12.75 4.11
C PRO A 98 -3.33 12.90 3.38
N TYR A 99 -3.18 13.83 2.44
CA TYR A 99 -1.99 14.04 1.60
C TYR A 99 -1.69 12.80 0.74
N ALA A 100 -2.71 12.37 -0.03
CA ALA A 100 -2.64 11.15 -0.83
C ALA A 100 -1.53 11.23 -1.88
N VAL A 101 -0.89 10.09 -2.10
CA VAL A 101 0.12 9.88 -3.15
C VAL A 101 -0.50 9.00 -4.22
N ASN A 102 -0.35 9.36 -5.50
CA ASN A 102 -0.88 8.55 -6.58
C ASN A 102 -0.07 7.26 -6.80
N ASP A 103 -0.65 6.32 -7.55
CA ASP A 103 -0.08 4.98 -7.73
C ASP A 103 1.28 5.01 -8.44
N LYS A 104 1.53 5.93 -9.38
CA LYS A 104 2.81 6.06 -10.09
C LYS A 104 3.92 6.49 -9.14
N ALA A 105 3.66 7.53 -8.35
CA ALA A 105 4.62 8.01 -7.35
C ALA A 105 4.84 6.98 -6.24
N PHE A 106 3.79 6.26 -5.82
CA PHE A 106 3.91 5.21 -4.82
C PHE A 106 4.74 4.03 -5.32
N ALA A 107 4.52 3.57 -6.56
CA ALA A 107 5.32 2.51 -7.17
C ALA A 107 6.80 2.91 -7.30
N ALA A 108 7.09 4.12 -7.78
CA ALA A 108 8.45 4.65 -7.90
C ALA A 108 9.14 4.81 -6.54
N LEU A 109 8.39 5.16 -5.48
CA LEU A 109 8.91 5.19 -4.11
C LEU A 109 9.38 3.80 -3.68
N ILE A 110 8.60 2.74 -3.93
CA ILE A 110 8.99 1.36 -3.60
C ILE A 110 10.25 0.95 -4.37
N ASP A 111 10.32 1.26 -5.68
CA ASP A 111 11.49 0.97 -6.51
C ASP A 111 12.74 1.67 -5.96
N LEU A 112 12.65 2.96 -5.66
CA LEU A 112 13.75 3.76 -5.12
C LEU A 112 14.22 3.25 -3.76
N VAL A 113 13.30 2.99 -2.84
CA VAL A 113 13.65 2.50 -1.49
C VAL A 113 14.29 1.11 -1.57
N THR A 114 13.83 0.24 -2.46
CA THR A 114 14.44 -1.08 -2.70
C THR A 114 15.88 -0.94 -3.17
N ASP A 115 16.12 -0.11 -4.20
CA ASP A 115 17.46 0.17 -4.73
C ASP A 115 18.40 0.75 -3.65
N ILE A 116 17.92 1.73 -2.86
CA ILE A 116 18.71 2.31 -1.76
C ILE A 116 19.10 1.22 -0.75
N CYS A 117 18.15 0.37 -0.35
CA CYS A 117 18.41 -0.71 0.60
C CYS A 117 19.46 -1.69 0.07
N GLN A 118 19.35 -2.11 -1.19
CA GLN A 118 20.31 -3.02 -1.82
C GLN A 118 21.72 -2.43 -1.85
N ARG A 119 21.87 -1.19 -2.34
CA ARG A 119 23.17 -0.53 -2.48
C ARG A 119 23.83 -0.21 -1.13
N ASN A 120 23.06 0.07 -0.09
CA ASN A 120 23.56 0.43 1.22
C ASN A 120 23.62 -0.75 2.20
N GLY A 121 23.27 -1.97 1.76
CA GLY A 121 23.33 -3.18 2.57
C GLY A 121 22.27 -3.21 3.68
N ILE A 122 21.16 -2.49 3.51
CA ILE A 122 19.99 -2.58 4.41
C ILE A 122 19.22 -3.85 4.03
N LYS A 123 19.40 -4.90 4.81
CA LYS A 123 18.84 -6.21 4.52
C LYS A 123 17.35 -6.30 4.74
N LYS A 124 16.80 -5.51 5.66
CA LYS A 124 15.39 -5.51 6.03
C LYS A 124 14.95 -4.13 6.49
N LEU A 125 13.79 -3.67 6.03
CA LEU A 125 13.10 -2.52 6.60
C LEU A 125 12.19 -2.95 7.74
N VAL A 126 12.23 -2.21 8.84
CA VAL A 126 11.41 -2.43 10.02
C VAL A 126 10.70 -1.14 10.38
N TRP A 127 9.39 -1.18 10.35
CA TRP A 127 8.52 -0.10 10.80
C TRP A 127 7.93 -0.41 12.16
N SER A 128 7.81 0.58 13.03
CA SER A 128 7.05 0.51 14.28
C SER A 128 6.04 1.66 14.34
N THR A 129 4.84 1.40 14.83
CA THR A 129 3.87 2.45 15.13
C THR A 129 4.23 3.25 16.39
N ASN A 130 5.17 2.75 17.20
CA ASN A 130 5.67 3.42 18.40
C ASN A 130 6.79 4.40 18.03
N LYS A 131 6.59 5.70 18.31
CA LYS A 131 7.59 6.74 18.07
C LYS A 131 8.93 6.45 18.77
N ALA A 132 8.91 5.95 20.01
CA ALA A 132 10.15 5.68 20.76
C ALA A 132 11.00 4.59 20.09
N ASP A 133 10.39 3.60 19.43
CA ASP A 133 11.11 2.57 18.68
C ASP A 133 11.79 3.18 17.45
N ARG A 134 11.08 4.04 16.73
CA ARG A 134 11.63 4.69 15.52
C ARG A 134 12.79 5.61 15.85
N VAL A 135 12.62 6.50 16.81
CA VAL A 135 13.63 7.50 17.18
C VAL A 135 14.88 6.86 17.79
N ASN A 136 14.70 5.76 18.54
CA ASN A 136 15.80 5.06 19.22
C ASN A 136 16.25 3.78 18.48
N HIS A 137 15.72 3.53 17.27
CA HIS A 137 16.05 2.34 16.46
C HIS A 137 15.89 1.00 17.21
N ARG A 138 14.90 0.92 18.12
CA ARG A 138 14.65 -0.29 18.90
C ARG A 138 14.11 -1.40 18.00
N ASN A 139 14.38 -2.65 18.35
CA ASN A 139 13.93 -3.84 17.62
C ASN A 139 14.28 -3.80 16.12
N GLY A 140 15.41 -3.14 15.76
CA GLY A 140 15.84 -3.01 14.38
C GLY A 140 15.08 -1.99 13.55
N CYS A 141 14.20 -1.19 14.18
CA CYS A 141 13.44 -0.16 13.47
C CYS A 141 14.37 0.82 12.75
N ASN A 142 14.21 0.96 11.44
CA ASN A 142 15.04 1.78 10.57
C ASN A 142 14.23 2.60 9.56
N MET A 143 12.96 2.77 9.82
CA MET A 143 12.10 3.73 9.13
C MET A 143 11.66 4.81 10.11
N THR A 144 11.87 6.06 9.73
CA THR A 144 11.52 7.24 10.55
C THR A 144 10.68 8.22 9.74
N VAL A 145 10.08 9.19 10.40
CA VAL A 145 9.22 10.21 9.77
C VAL A 145 9.47 11.59 10.39
N HIS A 146 9.19 12.66 9.63
CA HIS A 146 9.42 14.03 10.07
C HIS A 146 8.68 14.38 11.39
N ARG A 147 7.43 13.91 11.54
CA ARG A 147 6.64 14.14 12.77
C ARG A 147 7.24 13.54 14.04
N ASP A 148 8.26 12.69 13.91
CA ASP A 148 8.99 12.17 15.07
C ASP A 148 9.91 13.21 15.69
N TYR A 149 10.39 14.17 14.90
CA TYR A 149 11.44 15.13 15.28
C TYR A 149 10.95 16.57 15.35
N ALA A 150 9.79 16.87 14.75
CA ALA A 150 9.21 18.22 14.76
C ALA A 150 7.67 18.13 14.80
N ASN A 151 7.03 19.23 15.23
CA ASN A 151 5.57 19.34 15.19
C ASN A 151 5.11 19.60 13.74
N LYS A 152 5.04 18.53 12.95
CA LYS A 152 4.67 18.52 11.53
C LYS A 152 3.67 17.40 11.24
N SER A 153 2.79 17.63 10.27
CA SER A 153 1.90 16.56 9.75
C SER A 153 2.61 15.59 8.80
N CYS A 154 3.77 15.98 8.25
CA CYS A 154 4.58 15.13 7.36
C CYS A 154 4.94 13.79 8.03
N PRO A 155 4.82 12.66 7.33
CA PRO A 155 4.60 12.44 5.89
C PRO A 155 3.12 12.42 5.46
N GLY A 156 2.19 12.95 6.27
CA GLY A 156 0.76 12.83 6.05
C GLY A 156 0.22 11.46 6.45
N ASP A 157 -1.08 11.36 6.68
CA ASP A 157 -1.66 10.12 7.16
C ASP A 157 -1.71 9.04 6.06
N TYR A 158 -1.74 9.43 4.79
CA TYR A 158 -1.68 8.49 3.68
C TYR A 158 -0.40 7.64 3.72
N LEU A 159 0.77 8.27 3.73
CA LEU A 159 2.05 7.55 3.80
C LEU A 159 2.30 6.96 5.18
N TYR A 160 1.97 7.70 6.26
CA TYR A 160 2.20 7.22 7.62
C TYR A 160 1.52 5.87 7.88
N ASN A 161 0.26 5.72 7.47
CA ASN A 161 -0.49 4.48 7.63
C ASN A 161 -0.01 3.35 6.70
N ARG A 162 0.79 3.68 5.68
CA ARG A 162 1.35 2.73 4.71
C ARG A 162 2.82 2.39 4.92
N HIS A 163 3.47 2.92 5.93
CA HIS A 163 4.89 2.60 6.17
C HIS A 163 5.12 1.10 6.39
N GLY A 164 4.20 0.39 7.06
CA GLY A 164 4.24 -1.07 7.16
C GLY A 164 4.15 -1.75 5.79
N GLN A 165 3.20 -1.32 4.95
CA GLN A 165 3.07 -1.81 3.58
C GLN A 165 4.34 -1.54 2.75
N ILE A 166 4.92 -0.33 2.86
CA ILE A 166 6.17 0.02 2.17
C ILE A 166 7.30 -0.92 2.62
N ALA A 167 7.44 -1.16 3.93
CA ALA A 167 8.43 -2.09 4.46
C ALA A 167 8.23 -3.51 3.89
N ASP A 168 6.99 -4.01 3.88
CA ASP A 168 6.67 -5.35 3.38
C ASP A 168 6.97 -5.50 1.89
N GLU A 169 6.56 -4.53 1.06
CA GLU A 169 6.81 -4.55 -0.39
C GLU A 169 8.31 -4.51 -0.72
N VAL A 170 9.06 -3.66 -0.01
CA VAL A 170 10.53 -3.59 -0.16
C VAL A 170 11.18 -4.89 0.31
N ASN A 171 10.79 -5.42 1.47
CA ASN A 171 11.34 -6.65 2.02
C ASN A 171 11.08 -7.88 1.13
N LYS A 172 9.92 -7.95 0.48
CA LYS A 172 9.66 -8.98 -0.56
C LYS A 172 10.66 -8.90 -1.70
N ARG A 173 10.96 -7.71 -2.19
CA ARG A 173 11.93 -7.48 -3.28
C ARG A 173 13.38 -7.73 -2.85
N LEU A 174 13.70 -7.51 -1.57
CA LEU A 174 14.99 -7.84 -0.98
C LEU A 174 15.18 -9.35 -0.72
N GLY A 175 14.13 -10.17 -0.87
CA GLY A 175 14.15 -11.59 -0.54
C GLY A 175 14.25 -11.88 0.96
N THR A 176 13.98 -10.90 1.80
CA THR A 176 14.06 -11.00 3.28
C THR A 176 12.69 -10.99 3.94
N TYR A 177 11.63 -10.96 3.13
CA TYR A 177 10.27 -11.06 3.63
C TYR A 177 10.05 -12.47 4.19
N GLN A 178 9.87 -12.58 5.49
CA GLN A 178 9.29 -13.76 6.13
C GLN A 178 7.82 -13.42 6.38
N GLU A 179 6.92 -14.20 5.84
CA GLU A 179 5.54 -14.13 6.28
C GLU A 179 5.51 -14.22 7.81
N PRO A 180 4.74 -13.38 8.51
CA PRO A 180 4.63 -13.47 9.95
C PRO A 180 4.23 -14.91 10.31
N VAL A 181 5.07 -15.61 11.08
CA VAL A 181 4.74 -16.91 11.65
C VAL A 181 3.61 -16.65 12.62
N VAL A 182 2.40 -16.94 12.19
CA VAL A 182 1.27 -17.07 13.09
C VAL A 182 1.52 -18.35 13.87
N GLU A 183 1.91 -18.25 15.13
CA GLU A 183 1.85 -19.39 16.05
C GLU A 183 0.43 -19.94 15.97
N LYS A 184 0.32 -21.15 15.43
CA LYS A 184 -0.93 -21.89 15.36
C LYS A 184 -1.31 -22.29 16.78
N GLU A 185 -2.19 -21.54 17.40
CA GLU A 185 -3.12 -22.17 18.35
C GLU A 185 -4.18 -22.88 17.50
N ASP A 186 -4.32 -24.19 17.74
CA ASP A 186 -5.22 -25.07 17.01
C ASP A 186 -6.67 -24.59 17.10
N ALA A 187 -7.17 -24.08 15.98
CA ALA A 187 -8.59 -24.09 15.66
C ALA A 187 -8.71 -24.27 14.15
N ALA A 188 -9.10 -25.47 13.78
CA ALA A 188 -9.35 -25.86 12.41
C ALA A 188 -10.45 -25.02 11.78
N GLN A 189 -10.23 -24.74 10.49
CA GLN A 189 -11.17 -24.42 9.41
C GLN A 189 -11.16 -23.00 8.90
N ASP A 190 -10.83 -22.98 7.64
CA ASP A 190 -11.11 -22.11 6.49
C ASP A 190 -9.89 -21.28 6.00
N ALA A 191 -9.21 -21.81 4.98
CA ALA A 191 -8.16 -21.14 4.22
C ALA A 191 -8.75 -20.02 3.34
N GLY A 192 -9.14 -18.89 3.96
CA GLY A 192 -9.59 -17.67 3.32
C GLY A 192 -8.45 -16.72 3.02
N LYS A 193 -8.45 -16.15 1.82
CA LYS A 193 -7.53 -15.12 1.32
C LYS A 193 -7.31 -14.01 2.35
N ALA A 194 -6.06 -13.73 2.72
CA ALA A 194 -5.72 -12.71 3.71
C ALA A 194 -6.31 -11.33 3.33
N LEU A 195 -6.97 -10.68 4.29
CA LEU A 195 -7.60 -9.37 4.11
C LEU A 195 -6.55 -8.29 3.90
N ALA A 196 -6.73 -7.44 2.88
CA ALA A 196 -5.80 -6.36 2.53
C ALA A 196 -6.53 -5.02 2.32
N VAL A 197 -5.81 -3.91 2.53
CA VAL A 197 -6.32 -2.57 2.22
C VAL A 197 -6.67 -2.49 0.72
N GLY A 198 -7.82 -1.91 0.43
CA GLY A 198 -8.36 -1.81 -0.92
C GLY A 198 -9.32 -2.93 -1.31
N MET A 199 -9.36 -4.04 -0.57
CA MET A 199 -10.29 -5.13 -0.86
C MET A 199 -11.73 -4.76 -0.54
N GLU A 200 -12.64 -5.19 -1.40
CA GLU A 200 -14.07 -5.21 -1.12
C GLU A 200 -14.40 -6.47 -0.32
N VAL A 201 -15.13 -6.30 0.77
CA VAL A 201 -15.47 -7.35 1.74
C VAL A 201 -16.96 -7.34 2.05
N ASP A 202 -17.47 -8.44 2.54
CA ASP A 202 -18.77 -8.54 3.18
C ASP A 202 -18.62 -8.17 4.67
N PHE A 203 -19.28 -7.08 5.05
CA PHE A 203 -19.41 -6.68 6.43
C PHE A 203 -20.76 -7.14 6.97
N THR A 204 -20.74 -7.94 8.04
CA THR A 204 -21.93 -8.58 8.60
C THR A 204 -22.33 -8.02 9.97
N GLY A 205 -21.47 -7.20 10.57
CA GLY A 205 -21.69 -6.64 11.89
C GLY A 205 -22.73 -5.52 11.95
N PRO A 206 -23.33 -5.31 13.13
CA PRO A 206 -24.29 -4.23 13.37
C PRO A 206 -23.62 -2.92 13.79
N ASN A 207 -22.30 -2.92 14.04
CA ASN A 207 -21.61 -1.80 14.65
C ASN A 207 -20.26 -1.51 13.99
N HIS A 208 -19.82 -0.25 14.10
CA HIS A 208 -18.43 0.17 13.89
C HIS A 208 -17.96 1.03 15.08
N TYR A 209 -16.66 1.23 15.17
CA TYR A 209 -16.01 1.96 16.25
C TYR A 209 -15.20 3.13 15.72
N THR A 210 -15.08 4.20 16.52
CA THR A 210 -14.31 5.39 16.13
C THR A 210 -12.79 5.18 16.20
N SER A 211 -12.34 4.06 16.78
CA SER A 211 -10.92 3.71 16.93
C SER A 211 -10.71 2.20 16.82
N ALA A 212 -9.53 1.78 16.40
CA ALA A 212 -9.09 0.38 16.39
C ALA A 212 -8.88 -0.20 17.79
N TYR A 213 -8.82 0.65 18.82
CA TYR A 213 -8.57 0.25 20.21
C TYR A 213 -9.87 0.03 20.99
N LYS A 214 -9.82 -0.74 22.08
CA LYS A 214 -10.98 -1.00 22.97
C LYS A 214 -11.67 0.28 23.49
N THR A 215 -10.97 1.42 23.48
CA THR A 215 -11.48 2.74 23.88
C THR A 215 -12.32 3.42 22.80
N GLY A 216 -12.46 2.82 21.61
CA GLY A 216 -13.29 3.37 20.53
C GLY A 216 -14.77 3.41 20.89
N THR A 217 -15.44 4.53 20.60
CA THR A 217 -16.89 4.65 20.80
C THR A 217 -17.63 3.81 19.75
N ARG A 218 -18.53 2.94 20.20
CA ARG A 218 -19.38 2.11 19.35
C ARG A 218 -20.50 2.94 18.71
N LYS A 219 -20.71 2.74 17.41
CA LYS A 219 -21.82 3.33 16.65
C LYS A 219 -22.51 2.24 15.83
N THR A 220 -23.81 2.29 15.73
CA THR A 220 -24.59 1.35 14.92
C THR A 220 -24.46 1.66 13.43
N CYS A 221 -24.47 0.62 12.61
CA CYS A 221 -24.46 0.71 11.16
C CYS A 221 -25.16 -0.49 10.53
N LYS A 222 -25.39 -0.44 9.22
CA LYS A 222 -25.98 -1.54 8.46
C LYS A 222 -24.88 -2.41 7.84
N ALA A 223 -25.07 -3.72 7.86
CA ALA A 223 -24.26 -4.69 7.15
C ALA A 223 -24.34 -4.50 5.61
N GLY A 224 -23.41 -5.07 4.87
CA GLY A 224 -23.37 -5.06 3.41
C GLY A 224 -21.93 -4.92 2.87
N LYS A 225 -21.77 -4.65 1.59
CA LYS A 225 -20.45 -4.52 0.97
C LYS A 225 -19.71 -3.27 1.46
N ALA A 226 -18.46 -3.46 1.79
CA ALA A 226 -17.58 -2.41 2.27
C ALA A 226 -16.16 -2.59 1.74
N LYS A 227 -15.38 -1.52 1.72
CA LYS A 227 -13.98 -1.53 1.32
C LYS A 227 -13.08 -1.35 2.53
N ILE A 228 -12.05 -2.18 2.66
CA ILE A 228 -11.01 -2.01 3.68
C ILE A 228 -10.17 -0.80 3.32
N THR A 229 -10.13 0.19 4.19
CA THR A 229 -9.34 1.42 3.98
C THR A 229 -8.13 1.53 4.89
N ALA A 230 -8.11 0.77 6.01
CA ALA A 230 -6.93 0.61 6.87
C ALA A 230 -7.00 -0.69 7.64
N ILE A 231 -5.83 -1.20 8.06
CA ILE A 231 -5.69 -2.39 8.91
C ILE A 231 -4.80 -2.03 10.09
N ALA A 232 -5.27 -2.35 11.30
CA ALA A 232 -4.54 -2.22 12.56
C ALA A 232 -4.42 -3.60 13.21
N ALA A 233 -3.49 -4.41 12.70
CA ALA A 233 -3.31 -5.79 13.14
C ALA A 233 -3.08 -5.89 14.65
N GLY A 234 -3.69 -6.89 15.30
CA GLY A 234 -3.59 -7.13 16.74
C GLY A 234 -4.35 -6.13 17.62
N LYS A 235 -5.20 -5.27 17.04
CA LYS A 235 -6.08 -4.37 17.79
C LYS A 235 -7.47 -4.99 17.96
N ALA A 236 -8.25 -4.44 18.90
CA ALA A 236 -9.61 -4.94 19.20
C ALA A 236 -10.53 -4.89 17.97
N HIS A 237 -10.40 -3.83 17.17
CA HIS A 237 -11.19 -3.60 15.95
C HIS A 237 -10.22 -3.42 14.77
N PRO A 238 -9.71 -4.51 14.15
CA PRO A 238 -8.54 -4.44 13.30
C PRO A 238 -8.75 -3.86 11.89
N TYR A 239 -10.00 -3.76 11.42
CA TYR A 239 -10.27 -3.31 10.05
C TYR A 239 -11.07 -2.00 10.04
N HIS A 240 -10.56 -0.99 9.34
CA HIS A 240 -11.33 0.21 9.03
C HIS A 240 -12.05 0.01 7.71
N LEU A 241 -13.38 0.11 7.74
CA LEU A 241 -14.24 -0.09 6.60
C LEU A 241 -14.95 1.19 6.18
N VAL A 242 -15.18 1.33 4.88
CA VAL A 242 -16.04 2.33 4.27
C VAL A 242 -17.04 1.62 3.38
N ALA A 243 -18.32 1.91 3.55
CA ALA A 243 -19.40 1.34 2.78
C ALA A 243 -19.23 1.57 1.28
N VAL A 244 -19.50 0.54 0.46
CA VAL A 244 -19.58 0.69 -1.00
C VAL A 244 -20.96 1.25 -1.36
N SER A 245 -20.99 2.36 -2.09
CA SER A 245 -22.21 3.06 -2.48
C SER A 245 -23.22 2.12 -3.17
N GLY A 246 -24.47 2.17 -2.75
CA GLY A 246 -25.56 1.36 -3.32
C GLY A 246 -25.52 -0.14 -2.98
N LYS A 247 -24.61 -0.59 -2.10
CA LYS A 247 -24.45 -2.00 -1.72
C LYS A 247 -24.95 -2.34 -0.30
N GLY A 248 -25.86 -1.53 0.25
CA GLY A 248 -26.60 -1.82 1.48
C GLY A 248 -25.92 -1.39 2.79
N SER A 249 -24.60 -1.40 2.87
CA SER A 249 -23.88 -1.02 4.07
C SER A 249 -23.92 0.48 4.35
N THR A 250 -23.82 0.84 5.63
CA THR A 250 -23.57 2.22 6.09
C THR A 250 -22.32 2.32 6.99
N VAL A 251 -21.45 1.30 6.97
CA VAL A 251 -20.26 1.26 7.80
C VAL A 251 -19.27 2.36 7.41
N TYR A 252 -18.76 3.06 8.41
CA TYR A 252 -17.67 4.03 8.28
C TYR A 252 -16.86 4.07 9.58
N GLY A 253 -15.90 3.19 9.73
CA GLY A 253 -15.10 3.09 10.95
C GLY A 253 -14.44 1.73 11.14
N TRP A 254 -13.89 1.53 12.32
CA TRP A 254 -13.22 0.30 12.70
C TRP A 254 -14.22 -0.78 13.10
N VAL A 255 -13.96 -2.02 12.73
CA VAL A 255 -14.86 -3.14 12.98
C VAL A 255 -14.11 -4.36 13.52
N ASP A 256 -14.86 -5.25 14.16
CA ASP A 256 -14.35 -6.52 14.67
C ASP A 256 -13.97 -7.46 13.51
N ALA A 257 -12.92 -8.26 13.72
CA ALA A 257 -12.46 -9.20 12.70
C ALA A 257 -13.51 -10.23 12.30
N ALA A 258 -14.32 -10.68 13.28
CA ALA A 258 -15.38 -11.65 13.06
C ALA A 258 -16.51 -11.13 12.15
N ASP A 259 -16.64 -9.81 12.02
CA ASP A 259 -17.68 -9.17 11.21
C ASP A 259 -17.25 -8.94 9.75
N VAL A 260 -16.04 -9.36 9.36
CA VAL A 260 -15.48 -9.12 8.02
C VAL A 260 -15.11 -10.44 7.35
N SER A 261 -15.69 -10.68 6.20
CA SER A 261 -15.35 -11.83 5.37
C SER A 261 -15.02 -11.41 3.95
N VAL A 262 -14.11 -12.13 3.31
CA VAL A 262 -13.93 -12.01 1.85
C VAL A 262 -15.11 -12.72 1.23
N GLY A 263 -15.95 -12.03 0.49
CA GLY A 263 -16.90 -12.70 -0.39
C GLY A 263 -16.11 -13.68 -1.26
N ALA A 264 -16.64 -14.88 -1.51
CA ALA A 264 -15.99 -15.86 -2.36
C ALA A 264 -15.44 -15.16 -3.61
N ASP A 265 -14.14 -15.36 -3.92
CA ASP A 265 -13.48 -14.75 -5.08
C ASP A 265 -14.24 -15.14 -6.35
N GLN A 266 -15.12 -14.26 -6.80
CA GLN A 266 -15.94 -14.47 -8.00
C GLN A 266 -15.15 -14.20 -9.29
N THR A 267 -13.86 -13.87 -9.19
CA THR A 267 -13.00 -13.72 -10.37
C THR A 267 -12.88 -15.07 -11.07
N ILE A 268 -13.42 -15.13 -12.27
CA ILE A 268 -13.43 -16.35 -13.08
C ILE A 268 -12.04 -16.52 -13.72
N ARG A 269 -11.43 -17.68 -13.50
CA ARG A 269 -10.13 -18.06 -14.07
C ARG A 269 -10.24 -19.36 -14.84
N LYS A 270 -9.31 -19.60 -15.77
CA LYS A 270 -9.16 -20.89 -16.44
C LYS A 270 -9.03 -22.01 -15.39
N GLY A 271 -9.81 -23.07 -15.56
CA GLY A 271 -9.87 -24.20 -14.64
C GLY A 271 -10.95 -24.10 -13.56
N ASP A 272 -11.57 -22.94 -13.38
CA ASP A 272 -12.71 -22.80 -12.45
C ASP A 272 -13.94 -23.55 -12.97
N LYS A 273 -14.84 -23.90 -12.05
CA LYS A 273 -16.20 -24.31 -12.37
C LYS A 273 -17.15 -23.12 -12.23
N VAL A 274 -18.08 -23.01 -13.17
CA VAL A 274 -19.04 -21.90 -13.22
C VAL A 274 -20.45 -22.38 -13.50
N LYS A 275 -21.42 -21.69 -12.93
CA LYS A 275 -22.84 -21.81 -13.26
C LYS A 275 -23.24 -20.71 -14.25
N VAL A 276 -24.03 -21.04 -15.26
CA VAL A 276 -24.53 -20.07 -16.22
C VAL A 276 -25.77 -19.39 -15.64
N LEU A 277 -25.66 -18.08 -15.35
CA LEU A 277 -26.76 -17.25 -14.87
C LEU A 277 -27.64 -16.77 -16.02
N LYS A 278 -27.04 -16.48 -17.19
CA LYS A 278 -27.75 -16.08 -18.40
C LYS A 278 -27.15 -16.81 -19.59
N ALA A 279 -27.96 -17.66 -20.21
CA ALA A 279 -27.58 -18.50 -21.35
C ALA A 279 -27.53 -17.68 -22.66
N GLN A 280 -26.54 -16.75 -22.71
CA GLN A 280 -26.30 -15.87 -23.83
C GLN A 280 -24.83 -15.90 -24.21
N THR A 281 -24.54 -16.15 -25.48
CA THR A 281 -23.16 -16.11 -25.99
C THR A 281 -22.58 -14.70 -25.88
N TYR A 282 -21.24 -14.58 -26.00
CA TYR A 282 -20.54 -13.30 -25.99
C TYR A 282 -21.06 -12.34 -27.09
N THR A 283 -21.52 -12.86 -28.20
CA THR A 283 -22.12 -12.12 -29.33
C THR A 283 -23.59 -11.87 -29.21
N GLY A 284 -24.25 -12.27 -28.10
CA GLY A 284 -25.64 -11.97 -27.80
C GLY A 284 -26.65 -13.07 -28.21
N LYS A 285 -26.23 -14.17 -28.86
CA LYS A 285 -27.14 -15.28 -29.23
C LYS A 285 -27.47 -16.14 -28.02
N THR A 286 -28.68 -16.58 -27.87
CA THR A 286 -29.09 -17.54 -26.83
C THR A 286 -28.56 -18.94 -27.15
N PHE A 287 -28.24 -19.73 -26.11
CA PHE A 287 -27.90 -21.14 -26.23
C PHE A 287 -28.57 -21.96 -25.12
N LYS A 288 -28.67 -23.27 -25.31
CA LYS A 288 -29.28 -24.18 -24.33
C LYS A 288 -28.21 -24.70 -23.37
N THR A 289 -28.45 -24.63 -22.06
CA THR A 289 -27.63 -25.26 -21.05
C THR A 289 -28.09 -26.70 -20.80
N TYR A 290 -27.11 -27.61 -20.70
CA TYR A 290 -27.38 -29.04 -20.47
C TYR A 290 -26.81 -29.55 -19.17
N TYR A 291 -25.99 -28.71 -18.47
CA TYR A 291 -25.30 -29.05 -17.24
C TYR A 291 -25.49 -27.94 -16.21
N ASP A 292 -25.47 -28.31 -14.94
CA ASP A 292 -25.59 -27.36 -13.82
C ASP A 292 -24.33 -26.49 -13.69
N THR A 293 -23.16 -27.05 -14.05
CA THR A 293 -21.87 -26.36 -14.01
C THR A 293 -21.06 -26.65 -15.26
N TYR A 294 -20.17 -25.74 -15.60
CA TYR A 294 -19.25 -25.82 -16.73
C TYR A 294 -17.83 -25.53 -16.28
N ASP A 295 -16.85 -26.11 -16.97
CA ASP A 295 -15.44 -25.81 -16.81
C ASP A 295 -15.09 -24.52 -17.56
N VAL A 296 -14.29 -23.65 -16.96
CA VAL A 296 -13.70 -22.50 -17.63
C VAL A 296 -12.47 -22.92 -18.43
N ILE A 297 -12.60 -22.97 -19.75
CA ILE A 297 -11.52 -23.39 -20.65
C ILE A 297 -10.55 -22.25 -20.95
N GLN A 298 -11.06 -21.02 -21.11
CA GLN A 298 -10.26 -19.85 -21.43
C GLN A 298 -10.94 -18.58 -20.91
N VAL A 299 -10.13 -17.60 -20.47
CA VAL A 299 -10.56 -16.24 -20.10
C VAL A 299 -9.73 -15.25 -20.88
N ASN A 300 -10.40 -14.25 -21.50
CA ASN A 300 -9.76 -13.13 -22.19
C ASN A 300 -10.61 -11.87 -21.91
N GLY A 301 -10.18 -11.07 -20.92
CA GLY A 301 -10.97 -9.97 -20.39
C GLY A 301 -12.32 -10.46 -19.82
N ASP A 302 -13.44 -9.89 -20.30
CA ASP A 302 -14.79 -10.32 -19.91
C ASP A 302 -15.34 -11.50 -20.75
N ARG A 303 -14.58 -11.96 -21.75
CA ARG A 303 -14.94 -13.12 -22.57
C ARG A 303 -14.43 -14.40 -21.95
N VAL A 304 -15.35 -15.27 -21.52
CA VAL A 304 -15.06 -16.56 -20.90
C VAL A 304 -15.55 -17.68 -21.81
N VAL A 305 -14.69 -18.63 -22.15
CA VAL A 305 -15.03 -19.85 -22.86
C VAL A 305 -15.33 -20.94 -21.86
N ILE A 306 -16.54 -21.49 -21.92
CA ILE A 306 -17.02 -22.55 -21.04
C ILE A 306 -17.26 -23.84 -21.80
N GLY A 307 -17.16 -24.97 -21.12
CA GLY A 307 -17.39 -26.29 -21.70
C GLY A 307 -17.39 -27.41 -20.67
N ILE A 308 -17.30 -28.64 -21.16
CA ILE A 308 -17.17 -29.83 -20.31
C ILE A 308 -15.90 -30.57 -20.75
N GLY A 309 -14.95 -30.70 -19.81
CA GLY A 309 -13.63 -31.21 -20.11
C GLY A 309 -12.94 -30.39 -21.20
N LYS A 310 -12.64 -31.01 -22.36
CA LYS A 310 -12.02 -30.32 -23.51
C LYS A 310 -13.03 -29.81 -24.55
N THR A 311 -14.34 -30.12 -24.39
CA THR A 311 -15.36 -29.74 -25.36
C THR A 311 -15.94 -28.38 -25.03
N VAL A 312 -15.76 -27.44 -25.95
CA VAL A 312 -16.33 -26.07 -25.84
C VAL A 312 -17.84 -26.09 -26.02
N THR A 313 -18.54 -25.46 -25.08
CA THR A 313 -20.03 -25.24 -25.20
C THR A 313 -20.33 -23.86 -25.76
N ALA A 314 -19.73 -22.81 -25.15
CA ALA A 314 -20.01 -21.44 -25.57
C ALA A 314 -18.87 -20.51 -25.13
N ALA A 315 -18.77 -19.33 -25.76
CA ALA A 315 -18.10 -18.16 -25.21
C ALA A 315 -19.17 -17.21 -24.67
N VAL A 316 -19.06 -16.78 -23.43
CA VAL A 316 -20.04 -15.97 -22.71
C VAL A 316 -19.36 -14.77 -22.03
N LYS A 317 -20.15 -13.77 -21.61
CA LYS A 317 -19.60 -12.70 -20.75
C LYS A 317 -19.40 -13.20 -19.33
N ALA A 318 -18.33 -12.75 -18.67
CA ALA A 318 -18.06 -13.10 -17.27
C ALA A 318 -19.25 -12.75 -16.35
N SER A 319 -19.93 -11.62 -16.62
CA SER A 319 -21.14 -11.19 -15.90
C SER A 319 -22.35 -12.15 -16.03
N ASN A 320 -22.33 -13.08 -16.99
CA ASN A 320 -23.36 -14.09 -17.17
C ASN A 320 -23.05 -15.41 -16.44
N LEU A 321 -21.97 -15.44 -15.67
CA LEU A 321 -21.47 -16.61 -14.96
C LEU A 321 -21.35 -16.34 -13.47
N GLN A 322 -21.50 -17.39 -12.69
CA GLN A 322 -21.19 -17.40 -11.25
C GLN A 322 -20.16 -18.51 -11.01
N LYS A 323 -19.07 -18.18 -10.35
CA LYS A 323 -18.09 -19.15 -9.87
C LYS A 323 -18.73 -20.02 -8.78
N VAL A 324 -18.44 -21.34 -8.82
CA VAL A 324 -18.98 -22.35 -7.90
C VAL A 324 -17.88 -22.92 -7.04
#